data_e447e1c98faf1f5e41771de2b91b6ec1
#
_entry.id   e447e1c98faf1f5e41771de2b91b6ec1
#
_cell.length_a   1.000
_cell.length_b   1.000
_cell.length_c   1.000
_cell.angle_alpha   90.00
_cell.angle_beta   90.00
_cell.angle_gamma   90.00
#
_symmetry.space_group_name_H-M   'P 1'
#
loop_
_entity.id
_entity.type
_entity.pdbx_description
1 polymer ?
#
loop_
_entity_poly.entity_id
_entity_poly.type
_entity_poly.pdbx_seq_one_letter_code
_entity_poly.pdbx_strand_id
1 'polypeptide(L)'
;MELQELANRLRRSEVFSGKRSIDFVRSAFGDAFASSGIANGDDTAAIPDGSGGYLLLAAEGILPGLCAENPELAGRSAVLANVNDVYAMGGRPLAMVDVIGAPQDDILKRMCQGMRDNAKRFNVPIVGGHVQATADEPSLALAIMGRAKKLITSFDAKPGDALVLVTNMDGRWLEKSNYWNCTLPRHDANLVGNLELLPEAAEAGLTCAGKDVSMAGIAGTLVMLAECSGVGAYIDTDSVPVPGGYDREVWLEPFLRAFFSYGFLLSAREEKLPELVRPFLARGLYAARIGGFRDGSQVM
;
A
#
# COMPACT_ATOMS: atom_id res chain seq x y z
N MET A 1 -4.13 -8.84 -26.32
CA MET A 1 -3.67 -7.41 -26.37
C MET A 1 -2.17 -7.40 -26.58
N GLU A 2 -1.65 -6.58 -27.49
CA GLU A 2 -0.19 -6.47 -27.69
C GLU A 2 0.47 -5.75 -26.48
N LEU A 3 1.64 -6.23 -26.05
CA LEU A 3 2.35 -5.69 -24.88
C LEU A 3 2.65 -4.18 -25.00
N GLN A 4 2.98 -3.72 -26.22
CA GLN A 4 3.25 -2.30 -26.47
C GLN A 4 2.00 -1.42 -26.28
N GLU A 5 0.84 -1.94 -26.67
CA GLU A 5 -0.44 -1.24 -26.46
C GLU A 5 -0.78 -1.16 -24.97
N LEU A 6 -0.63 -2.28 -24.23
CA LEU A 6 -0.81 -2.31 -22.77
C LEU A 6 0.11 -1.28 -22.09
N ALA A 7 1.40 -1.27 -22.39
CA ALA A 7 2.35 -0.31 -21.82
C ALA A 7 1.98 1.15 -22.12
N ASN A 8 1.50 1.45 -23.34
CA ASN A 8 1.06 2.79 -23.70
C ASN A 8 -0.21 3.23 -22.95
N ARG A 9 -1.15 2.32 -22.72
CA ARG A 9 -2.37 2.59 -21.94
C ARG A 9 -2.04 2.83 -20.45
N LEU A 10 -1.15 2.04 -19.87
CA LEU A 10 -0.67 2.23 -18.51
C LEU A 10 -0.01 3.61 -18.34
N ARG A 11 0.91 4.00 -19.23
CA ARG A 11 1.62 5.31 -19.19
C ARG A 11 0.68 6.52 -19.30
N ARG A 12 -0.43 6.40 -20.00
CA ARG A 12 -1.41 7.50 -20.21
C ARG A 12 -2.43 7.64 -19.07
N SER A 13 -2.39 6.76 -18.08
CA SER A 13 -3.35 6.85 -16.98
C SER A 13 -3.11 8.09 -16.12
N GLU A 14 -4.20 8.81 -15.76
CA GLU A 14 -4.15 10.05 -14.96
C GLU A 14 -3.47 9.85 -13.60
N VAL A 15 -3.51 8.64 -13.06
CA VAL A 15 -2.92 8.31 -11.76
C VAL A 15 -1.39 8.47 -11.78
N PHE A 16 -0.73 8.21 -12.93
CA PHE A 16 0.70 8.44 -13.10
C PHE A 16 1.06 9.94 -13.11
N SER A 17 0.20 10.79 -13.66
CA SER A 17 0.47 12.24 -13.74
C SER A 17 0.34 12.94 -12.39
N GLY A 18 -0.54 12.47 -11.50
CA GLY A 18 -0.76 13.04 -10.17
C GLY A 18 0.41 12.88 -9.19
N LYS A 19 1.32 11.94 -9.46
CA LYS A 19 2.48 11.66 -8.58
C LYS A 19 3.61 12.70 -8.67
N ARG A 20 3.64 13.56 -9.70
CA ARG A 20 4.68 14.61 -9.88
C ARG A 20 4.70 15.67 -8.77
N SER A 21 3.57 15.90 -8.12
CA SER A 21 3.52 16.84 -6.97
C SER A 21 4.28 16.35 -5.75
N ILE A 22 4.52 15.03 -5.64
CA ILE A 22 5.32 14.44 -4.54
C ILE A 22 6.77 14.93 -4.61
N ASP A 23 7.34 15.07 -5.81
CA ASP A 23 8.72 15.54 -5.98
C ASP A 23 8.89 16.99 -5.47
N PHE A 24 7.88 17.83 -5.66
CA PHE A 24 7.90 19.20 -5.11
C PHE A 24 7.90 19.18 -3.58
N VAL A 25 7.01 18.40 -2.96
CA VAL A 25 6.93 18.27 -1.49
C VAL A 25 8.24 17.70 -0.93
N ARG A 26 8.78 16.65 -1.58
CA ARG A 26 10.07 16.04 -1.21
C ARG A 26 11.21 17.05 -1.28
N SER A 27 11.28 17.87 -2.33
CA SER A 27 12.32 18.90 -2.48
C SER A 27 12.18 20.03 -1.44
N ALA A 28 10.94 20.39 -1.07
CA ALA A 28 10.69 21.41 -0.07
C ALA A 28 11.13 21.02 1.35
N PHE A 29 11.07 19.74 1.69
CA PHE A 29 11.36 19.23 3.03
C PHE A 29 12.64 18.39 3.11
N GLY A 30 13.25 18.02 1.98
CA GLY A 30 14.36 17.05 1.91
C GLY A 30 15.55 17.36 2.83
N ASP A 31 15.97 18.62 2.89
CA ASP A 31 17.12 19.04 3.69
C ASP A 31 16.83 19.15 5.19
N ALA A 32 15.57 19.32 5.58
CA ALA A 32 15.18 19.50 6.99
C ALA A 32 15.32 18.20 7.82
N PHE A 33 15.38 17.03 7.18
CA PHE A 33 15.29 15.72 7.82
C PHE A 33 16.48 14.78 7.55
N ALA A 34 17.54 15.27 6.95
CA ALA A 34 18.76 14.49 6.67
C ALA A 34 19.41 13.84 7.93
N SER A 35 19.00 14.24 9.13
CA SER A 35 19.53 13.73 10.39
C SER A 35 19.08 12.30 10.75
N SER A 36 18.02 11.76 10.13
CA SER A 36 17.54 10.40 10.41
C SER A 36 18.32 9.31 9.67
N GLY A 37 19.07 9.68 8.62
CA GLY A 37 19.79 8.73 7.76
C GLY A 37 18.89 7.87 6.87
N ILE A 38 17.56 8.08 6.90
CA ILE A 38 16.56 7.34 6.12
C ILE A 38 15.92 8.33 5.14
N ALA A 39 15.86 7.93 3.87
CA ALA A 39 15.31 8.78 2.82
C ALA A 39 13.80 9.05 3.04
N ASN A 40 13.37 10.28 2.73
CA ASN A 40 11.96 10.65 2.73
C ASN A 40 11.30 10.22 1.40
N GLY A 41 10.02 9.85 1.44
CA GLY A 41 9.21 9.52 0.26
C GLY A 41 8.83 8.04 0.15
N ASP A 42 8.88 7.31 1.25
CA ASP A 42 8.36 5.95 1.39
C ASP A 42 6.92 5.95 1.92
N ASP A 43 6.32 4.78 2.13
CA ASP A 43 4.95 4.60 2.64
C ASP A 43 4.78 5.20 4.04
N THR A 44 5.82 5.13 4.89
CA THR A 44 5.89 5.87 6.15
C THR A 44 7.23 6.59 6.30
N ALA A 45 7.26 7.66 7.09
CA ALA A 45 8.51 8.12 7.67
C ALA A 45 9.02 7.09 8.67
N ALA A 46 10.33 6.79 8.65
CA ALA A 46 10.97 5.89 9.61
C ALA A 46 11.97 6.68 10.46
N ILE A 47 11.80 6.63 11.78
CA ILE A 47 12.60 7.39 12.74
C ILE A 47 13.31 6.39 13.67
N PRO A 48 14.65 6.36 13.76
CA PRO A 48 15.33 5.48 14.69
C PRO A 48 14.83 5.67 16.13
N ASP A 49 14.47 4.59 16.82
CA ASP A 49 13.87 4.64 18.17
C ASP A 49 14.92 4.64 19.31
N GLY A 50 16.20 4.64 18.95
CA GLY A 50 17.32 4.58 19.91
C GLY A 50 17.59 3.21 20.50
N SER A 51 16.76 2.20 20.22
CA SER A 51 16.92 0.81 20.71
C SER A 51 17.33 -0.19 19.63
N GLY A 52 17.60 0.29 18.42
CA GLY A 52 17.94 -0.52 17.25
C GLY A 52 16.74 -0.89 16.38
N GLY A 53 15.58 -0.30 16.66
CA GLY A 53 14.36 -0.34 15.84
C GLY A 53 13.98 1.05 15.34
N TYR A 54 12.73 1.15 14.85
CA TYR A 54 12.20 2.35 14.22
C TYR A 54 10.78 2.64 14.67
N LEU A 55 10.47 3.93 14.89
CA LEU A 55 9.11 4.42 14.88
C LEU A 55 8.71 4.74 13.44
N LEU A 56 7.50 4.35 13.07
CA LEU A 56 6.91 4.62 11.77
C LEU A 56 5.79 5.65 11.93
N LEU A 57 5.70 6.60 11.00
CA LEU A 57 4.68 7.64 11.02
C LEU A 57 4.20 7.91 9.60
N ALA A 58 2.90 7.76 9.37
CA ALA A 58 2.23 8.10 8.11
C ALA A 58 0.98 8.94 8.35
N ALA A 59 0.50 9.59 7.31
CA ALA A 59 -0.78 10.28 7.31
C ALA A 59 -1.39 10.24 5.92
N GLU A 60 -2.63 9.77 5.82
CA GLU A 60 -3.39 9.65 4.59
C GLU A 60 -4.62 10.56 4.59
N GLY A 61 -4.76 11.34 3.52
CA GLY A 61 -5.95 12.13 3.22
C GLY A 61 -6.88 11.39 2.26
N ILE A 62 -8.16 11.38 2.58
CA ILE A 62 -9.17 10.69 1.75
C ILE A 62 -9.75 11.66 0.72
N LEU A 63 -9.97 11.16 -0.49
CA LEU A 63 -10.55 11.94 -1.58
C LEU A 63 -11.87 12.59 -1.16
N PRO A 64 -12.05 13.92 -1.32
CA PRO A 64 -13.27 14.64 -0.91
C PRO A 64 -14.54 14.06 -1.52
N GLY A 65 -14.49 13.63 -2.78
CA GLY A 65 -15.63 12.97 -3.44
C GLY A 65 -16.07 11.69 -2.72
N LEU A 66 -15.13 10.86 -2.25
CA LEU A 66 -15.46 9.67 -1.48
C LEU A 66 -16.05 10.01 -0.11
N CYS A 67 -15.53 11.06 0.55
CA CYS A 67 -16.07 11.55 1.81
C CYS A 67 -17.54 12.02 1.66
N ALA A 68 -17.87 12.66 0.55
CA ALA A 68 -19.22 13.14 0.27
C ALA A 68 -20.18 12.01 -0.15
N GLU A 69 -19.77 11.16 -1.09
CA GLU A 69 -20.63 10.14 -1.70
C GLU A 69 -20.81 8.91 -0.80
N ASN A 70 -19.74 8.49 -0.14
CA ASN A 70 -19.77 7.30 0.72
C ASN A 70 -18.89 7.49 1.98
N PRO A 71 -19.37 8.29 2.97
CA PRO A 71 -18.61 8.61 4.18
C PRO A 71 -18.14 7.39 4.98
N GLU A 72 -18.95 6.34 5.04
CA GLU A 72 -18.58 5.10 5.74
C GLU A 72 -17.41 4.39 5.06
N LEU A 73 -17.43 4.29 3.73
CA LEU A 73 -16.33 3.74 2.97
C LEU A 73 -15.07 4.62 3.09
N ALA A 74 -15.23 5.95 3.09
CA ALA A 74 -14.13 6.89 3.34
C ALA A 74 -13.45 6.61 4.68
N GLY A 75 -14.22 6.45 5.75
CA GLY A 75 -13.71 6.09 7.07
C GLY A 75 -12.98 4.75 7.09
N ARG A 76 -13.54 3.73 6.44
CA ARG A 76 -12.89 2.41 6.30
C ARG A 76 -11.58 2.50 5.52
N SER A 77 -11.57 3.26 4.43
CA SER A 77 -10.40 3.43 3.57
C SER A 77 -9.27 4.16 4.28
N ALA A 78 -9.57 5.18 5.10
CA ALA A 78 -8.58 5.91 5.87
C ALA A 78 -7.78 4.99 6.81
N VAL A 79 -8.48 4.11 7.54
CA VAL A 79 -7.83 3.12 8.41
C VAL A 79 -7.04 2.10 7.60
N LEU A 80 -7.62 1.58 6.51
CA LEU A 80 -7.00 0.56 5.68
C LEU A 80 -5.67 1.04 5.08
N ALA A 81 -5.65 2.23 4.46
CA ALA A 81 -4.46 2.77 3.81
C ALA A 81 -3.32 2.93 4.83
N ASN A 82 -3.59 3.63 5.93
CA ASN A 82 -2.59 3.83 6.99
C ASN A 82 -2.04 2.52 7.59
N VAL A 83 -2.90 1.51 7.77
CA VAL A 83 -2.47 0.20 8.27
C VAL A 83 -1.58 -0.50 7.25
N ASN A 84 -1.95 -0.46 5.96
CA ASN A 84 -1.13 -1.05 4.89
C ASN A 84 0.24 -0.39 4.80
N ASP A 85 0.33 0.96 4.91
CA ASP A 85 1.59 1.69 4.88
C ASP A 85 2.56 1.22 5.97
N VAL A 86 2.07 1.04 7.20
CA VAL A 86 2.89 0.56 8.30
C VAL A 86 3.37 -0.87 8.07
N TYR A 87 2.49 -1.75 7.61
CA TYR A 87 2.87 -3.14 7.32
C TYR A 87 3.78 -3.25 6.10
N ALA A 88 3.57 -2.42 5.06
CA ALA A 88 4.45 -2.36 3.90
C ALA A 88 5.90 -2.04 4.27
N MET A 89 6.08 -1.19 5.28
CA MET A 89 7.40 -0.86 5.84
C MET A 89 7.97 -1.92 6.81
N GLY A 90 7.34 -3.09 6.93
CA GLY A 90 7.78 -4.15 7.87
C GLY A 90 7.48 -3.82 9.33
N GLY A 91 6.53 -2.92 9.58
CA GLY A 91 6.16 -2.48 10.93
C GLY A 91 4.83 -3.06 11.42
N ARG A 92 4.55 -2.76 12.68
CA ARG A 92 3.28 -3.08 13.37
C ARG A 92 2.62 -1.81 13.83
N PRO A 93 1.35 -1.55 13.47
CA PRO A 93 0.60 -0.39 13.91
C PRO A 93 0.46 -0.33 15.45
N LEU A 94 0.51 0.87 16.01
CA LEU A 94 0.34 1.11 17.45
C LEU A 94 -0.93 1.89 17.76
N ALA A 95 -1.15 3.02 17.09
CA ALA A 95 -2.30 3.89 17.31
C ALA A 95 -2.50 4.86 16.14
N MET A 96 -3.71 5.41 16.05
CA MET A 96 -4.12 6.39 15.06
C MET A 96 -4.72 7.63 15.70
N VAL A 97 -4.64 8.75 14.98
CA VAL A 97 -5.39 9.99 15.26
C VAL A 97 -5.99 10.51 13.96
N ASP A 98 -7.11 11.23 14.05
CA ASP A 98 -7.84 11.71 12.88
C ASP A 98 -7.97 13.24 12.84
N VAL A 99 -8.27 13.75 11.64
CA VAL A 99 -8.78 15.11 11.42
C VAL A 99 -10.00 14.99 10.52
N ILE A 100 -11.16 15.39 11.02
CA ILE A 100 -12.44 15.25 10.34
C ILE A 100 -13.08 16.61 10.15
N GLY A 101 -13.43 16.96 8.92
CA GLY A 101 -14.32 18.05 8.57
C GLY A 101 -15.65 17.50 8.06
N ALA A 102 -16.77 17.91 8.64
CA ALA A 102 -18.08 17.48 8.18
C ALA A 102 -19.11 18.58 8.32
N PRO A 103 -19.78 18.97 7.20
CA PRO A 103 -20.84 20.00 7.21
C PRO A 103 -22.13 19.50 7.86
N GLN A 104 -22.27 18.20 8.04
CA GLN A 104 -23.48 17.56 8.58
C GLN A 104 -23.13 16.43 9.55
N ASP A 105 -23.89 16.33 10.65
CA ASP A 105 -23.72 15.29 11.68
C ASP A 105 -23.81 13.86 11.15
N ASP A 106 -24.64 13.61 10.14
CA ASP A 106 -24.80 12.29 9.54
C ASP A 106 -23.52 11.85 8.82
N ILE A 107 -22.91 12.74 8.05
CA ILE A 107 -21.63 12.49 7.39
C ILE A 107 -20.54 12.17 8.41
N LEU A 108 -20.43 12.99 9.46
CA LEU A 108 -19.50 12.76 10.57
C LEU A 108 -19.70 11.38 11.21
N LYS A 109 -20.94 11.04 11.57
CA LYS A 109 -21.28 9.77 12.21
C LYS A 109 -20.91 8.58 11.32
N ARG A 110 -21.18 8.65 10.03
CA ARG A 110 -20.88 7.59 9.07
C ARG A 110 -19.36 7.43 8.84
N MET A 111 -18.59 8.52 8.75
CA MET A 111 -17.13 8.44 8.71
C MET A 111 -16.57 7.78 9.97
N CYS A 112 -17.01 8.23 11.16
CA CYS A 112 -16.61 7.63 12.43
C CYS A 112 -17.00 6.15 12.53
N GLN A 113 -18.17 5.76 12.00
CA GLN A 113 -18.60 4.37 11.97
C GLN A 113 -17.62 3.52 11.14
N GLY A 114 -17.30 3.98 9.92
CA GLY A 114 -16.36 3.29 9.03
C GLY A 114 -14.96 3.15 9.65
N MET A 115 -14.44 4.22 10.22
CA MET A 115 -13.15 4.19 10.94
C MET A 115 -13.18 3.20 12.12
N ARG A 116 -14.21 3.25 12.95
CA ARG A 116 -14.37 2.36 14.10
C ARG A 116 -14.40 0.89 13.69
N ASP A 117 -15.13 0.58 12.61
CA ASP A 117 -15.27 -0.79 12.13
C ASP A 117 -13.92 -1.35 11.68
N ASN A 118 -13.17 -0.60 10.88
CA ASN A 118 -11.85 -1.04 10.44
C ASN A 118 -10.80 -0.99 11.57
N ALA A 119 -10.84 0.00 12.46
CA ALA A 119 -9.96 0.03 13.64
C ALA A 119 -10.08 -1.26 14.47
N LYS A 120 -11.31 -1.77 14.65
CA LYS A 120 -11.57 -3.06 15.31
C LYS A 120 -11.04 -4.25 14.50
N ARG A 121 -11.29 -4.28 13.19
CA ARG A 121 -10.87 -5.36 12.30
C ARG A 121 -9.35 -5.52 12.25
N PHE A 122 -8.63 -4.40 12.19
CA PHE A 122 -7.17 -4.37 12.18
C PHE A 122 -6.53 -4.36 13.58
N ASN A 123 -7.36 -4.30 14.63
CA ASN A 123 -6.92 -4.23 16.03
C ASN A 123 -5.97 -3.05 16.30
N VAL A 124 -6.26 -1.88 15.74
CA VAL A 124 -5.48 -0.65 15.94
C VAL A 124 -6.39 0.44 16.49
N PRO A 125 -6.13 0.98 17.71
CA PRO A 125 -7.00 1.97 18.33
C PRO A 125 -6.86 3.35 17.68
N ILE A 126 -7.98 4.09 17.60
CA ILE A 126 -7.99 5.53 17.35
C ILE A 126 -8.02 6.19 18.74
N VAL A 127 -6.96 6.92 19.07
CA VAL A 127 -6.72 7.42 20.44
C VAL A 127 -6.96 8.92 20.59
N GLY A 128 -7.30 9.61 19.52
CA GLY A 128 -7.57 11.04 19.52
C GLY A 128 -7.78 11.58 18.13
N GLY A 129 -7.93 12.89 18.02
CA GLY A 129 -8.12 13.55 16.75
C GLY A 129 -8.64 14.97 16.89
N HIS A 130 -9.08 15.55 15.78
CA HIS A 130 -9.66 16.87 15.71
C HIS A 130 -10.90 16.87 14.83
N VAL A 131 -11.97 17.54 15.27
CA VAL A 131 -13.20 17.74 14.50
C VAL A 131 -13.35 19.22 14.13
N GLN A 132 -13.37 19.51 12.84
CA GLN A 132 -13.68 20.83 12.29
C GLN A 132 -15.19 20.94 12.04
N ALA A 133 -15.92 21.38 13.03
CA ALA A 133 -17.38 21.42 13.02
C ALA A 133 -17.97 22.45 12.02
N THR A 134 -17.18 23.40 11.54
CA THR A 134 -17.60 24.46 10.61
C THR A 134 -17.03 24.24 9.19
N ALA A 135 -16.69 22.99 8.83
CA ALA A 135 -16.22 22.70 7.49
C ALA A 135 -17.36 22.86 6.47
N ASP A 136 -17.07 23.53 5.36
CA ASP A 136 -18.03 23.70 4.25
C ASP A 136 -18.20 22.41 3.45
N GLU A 137 -17.13 21.59 3.38
CA GLU A 137 -17.10 20.33 2.65
C GLU A 137 -16.59 19.17 3.54
N PRO A 138 -17.03 17.93 3.25
CA PRO A 138 -16.52 16.76 3.96
C PRO A 138 -15.03 16.54 3.68
N SER A 139 -14.25 16.32 4.72
CA SER A 139 -12.84 15.98 4.65
C SER A 139 -12.45 14.99 5.73
N LEU A 140 -11.50 14.13 5.42
CA LEU A 140 -10.97 13.15 6.37
C LEU A 140 -9.49 12.95 6.10
N ALA A 141 -8.68 13.08 7.14
CA ALA A 141 -7.32 12.62 7.18
C ALA A 141 -7.10 11.79 8.44
N LEU A 142 -6.25 10.78 8.36
CA LEU A 142 -5.91 9.92 9.47
C LEU A 142 -4.40 9.74 9.50
N ALA A 143 -3.81 9.88 10.68
CA ALA A 143 -2.39 9.62 10.89
C ALA A 143 -2.23 8.38 11.78
N ILE A 144 -1.16 7.61 11.51
CA ILE A 144 -0.84 6.37 12.20
C ILE A 144 0.58 6.38 12.69
N MET A 145 0.77 5.80 13.86
CA MET A 145 2.09 5.46 14.39
C MET A 145 2.27 3.95 14.42
N GLY A 146 3.43 3.48 14.02
CA GLY A 146 3.84 2.08 14.08
C GLY A 146 5.25 1.92 14.63
N ARG A 147 5.70 0.68 14.75
CA ARG A 147 7.05 0.31 15.13
C ARG A 147 7.56 -0.85 14.27
N ALA A 148 8.83 -0.78 13.82
CA ALA A 148 9.51 -1.84 13.11
C ALA A 148 10.82 -2.20 13.79
N LYS A 149 11.20 -3.48 13.77
CA LYS A 149 12.56 -3.92 14.16
C LYS A 149 13.50 -3.92 12.96
N LYS A 150 12.97 -4.24 11.77
CA LYS A 150 13.64 -4.19 10.48
C LYS A 150 12.71 -3.55 9.49
N LEU A 151 13.27 -2.77 8.57
CA LEU A 151 12.48 -2.08 7.55
C LEU A 151 12.38 -2.91 6.27
N ILE A 152 11.24 -2.76 5.59
CA ILE A 152 11.06 -2.96 4.17
C ILE A 152 10.95 -1.55 3.60
N THR A 153 11.84 -1.15 2.68
CA THR A 153 11.85 0.22 2.15
C THR A 153 11.59 0.23 0.65
N SER A 154 11.24 1.37 0.10
CA SER A 154 11.17 1.55 -1.35
C SER A 154 12.55 1.77 -1.99
N PHE A 155 13.64 1.78 -1.22
CA PHE A 155 14.97 2.22 -1.68
C PHE A 155 15.99 1.07 -1.86
N ASP A 156 15.66 -0.14 -1.45
CA ASP A 156 16.63 -1.22 -1.28
C ASP A 156 16.48 -2.38 -2.27
N ALA A 157 15.61 -2.27 -3.30
CA ALA A 157 15.53 -3.27 -4.36
C ALA A 157 16.80 -3.26 -5.21
N LYS A 158 17.27 -4.44 -5.61
CA LYS A 158 18.56 -4.60 -6.32
C LYS A 158 18.37 -5.32 -7.65
N PRO A 159 19.22 -5.00 -8.65
CA PRO A 159 19.27 -5.80 -9.88
C PRO A 159 19.50 -7.28 -9.56
N GLY A 160 18.71 -8.15 -10.23
CA GLY A 160 18.73 -9.59 -10.00
C GLY A 160 17.71 -10.09 -8.97
N ASP A 161 17.08 -9.21 -8.18
CA ASP A 161 16.00 -9.60 -7.28
C ASP A 161 14.74 -9.98 -8.05
N ALA A 162 14.00 -10.95 -7.55
CA ALA A 162 12.65 -11.27 -7.99
C ALA A 162 11.66 -10.21 -7.51
N LEU A 163 10.72 -9.82 -8.37
CA LEU A 163 9.53 -9.05 -8.01
C LEU A 163 8.43 -10.01 -7.58
N VAL A 164 8.01 -9.92 -6.34
CA VAL A 164 6.98 -10.79 -5.76
C VAL A 164 5.71 -9.98 -5.51
N LEU A 165 4.57 -10.47 -6.00
CA LEU A 165 3.25 -9.97 -5.62
C LEU A 165 2.71 -10.83 -4.48
N VAL A 166 2.29 -10.17 -3.40
CA VAL A 166 1.53 -10.79 -2.31
C VAL A 166 0.15 -10.16 -2.26
N THR A 167 -0.91 -10.96 -2.35
CA THR A 167 -2.30 -10.48 -2.27
C THR A 167 -3.26 -11.59 -1.89
N ASN A 168 -4.53 -11.24 -1.65
CA ASN A 168 -5.61 -12.22 -1.50
C ASN A 168 -6.46 -12.25 -2.79
N MET A 169 -6.51 -13.41 -3.44
CA MET A 169 -7.30 -13.61 -4.65
C MET A 169 -8.78 -13.86 -4.38
N ASP A 170 -9.17 -14.10 -3.12
CA ASP A 170 -10.56 -14.20 -2.68
C ASP A 170 -11.12 -12.80 -2.36
N GLY A 171 -11.51 -12.08 -3.39
CA GLY A 171 -12.00 -10.71 -3.31
C GLY A 171 -13.15 -10.44 -4.27
N ARG A 172 -13.47 -9.17 -4.43
CA ARG A 172 -14.42 -8.69 -5.44
C ARG A 172 -14.05 -7.28 -5.90
N TRP A 173 -14.37 -6.97 -7.15
CA TRP A 173 -14.35 -5.60 -7.61
C TRP A 173 -15.42 -4.77 -6.90
N LEU A 174 -15.07 -3.57 -6.50
CA LEU A 174 -16.07 -2.56 -6.17
C LEU A 174 -16.61 -1.98 -7.48
N GLU A 175 -17.93 -2.00 -7.63
CA GLU A 175 -18.59 -1.47 -8.81
C GLU A 175 -18.16 -0.03 -9.11
N LYS A 176 -17.92 0.26 -10.39
CA LYS A 176 -17.51 1.57 -10.92
C LYS A 176 -16.21 2.13 -10.34
N SER A 177 -15.37 1.28 -9.76
CA SER A 177 -14.07 1.68 -9.22
C SER A 177 -12.96 0.76 -9.68
N ASN A 178 -11.72 1.25 -9.62
CA ASN A 178 -10.54 0.44 -9.88
C ASN A 178 -9.99 -0.16 -8.57
N TYR A 179 -10.86 -0.78 -7.79
CA TYR A 179 -10.58 -1.28 -6.45
C TYR A 179 -10.88 -2.77 -6.30
N TRP A 180 -9.83 -3.55 -6.06
CA TRP A 180 -9.93 -4.96 -5.70
C TRP A 180 -10.07 -5.09 -4.18
N ASN A 181 -11.30 -5.29 -3.70
CA ASN A 181 -11.58 -5.49 -2.28
C ASN A 181 -11.40 -6.96 -1.90
N CYS A 182 -10.26 -7.27 -1.30
CA CYS A 182 -9.87 -8.60 -0.85
C CYS A 182 -9.70 -8.70 0.69
N THR A 183 -10.17 -7.71 1.43
CA THR A 183 -10.31 -7.74 2.90
C THR A 183 -11.78 -7.81 3.30
N LEU A 184 -12.48 -8.82 2.77
CA LEU A 184 -13.91 -9.02 3.06
C LEU A 184 -14.12 -9.50 4.51
N PRO A 185 -15.32 -9.30 5.11
CA PRO A 185 -15.60 -9.72 6.49
C PRO A 185 -15.28 -11.18 6.80
N ARG A 186 -15.44 -12.09 5.82
CA ARG A 186 -15.09 -13.50 5.97
C ARG A 186 -13.59 -13.76 6.21
N HIS A 187 -12.73 -12.77 5.97
CA HIS A 187 -11.29 -12.84 6.18
C HIS A 187 -10.84 -12.31 7.54
N ASP A 188 -11.75 -11.71 8.33
CA ASP A 188 -11.40 -10.97 9.55
C ASP A 188 -10.63 -11.82 10.58
N ALA A 189 -10.97 -13.10 10.70
CA ALA A 189 -10.29 -14.01 11.62
C ALA A 189 -8.77 -14.14 11.36
N ASN A 190 -8.33 -13.94 10.12
CA ASN A 190 -6.94 -14.10 9.69
C ASN A 190 -6.29 -12.78 9.26
N LEU A 191 -7.06 -11.68 9.19
CA LEU A 191 -6.62 -10.44 8.55
C LEU A 191 -5.33 -9.87 9.16
N VAL A 192 -5.30 -9.69 10.47
CA VAL A 192 -4.11 -9.19 11.17
C VAL A 192 -2.96 -10.19 11.06
N GLY A 193 -3.22 -11.49 11.25
CA GLY A 193 -2.21 -12.51 11.10
C GLY A 193 -1.60 -12.57 9.69
N ASN A 194 -2.38 -12.28 8.65
CA ASN A 194 -1.87 -12.22 7.28
C ASN A 194 -0.94 -11.02 7.07
N LEU A 195 -1.25 -9.88 7.69
CA LEU A 195 -0.40 -8.69 7.66
C LEU A 195 0.90 -8.88 8.46
N GLU A 196 0.85 -9.59 9.58
CA GLU A 196 2.03 -9.91 10.41
C GLU A 196 3.13 -10.67 9.65
N LEU A 197 2.82 -11.35 8.55
CA LEU A 197 3.81 -12.01 7.72
C LEU A 197 4.83 -11.03 7.10
N LEU A 198 4.48 -9.76 6.92
CA LEU A 198 5.38 -8.74 6.36
C LEU A 198 6.50 -8.38 7.35
N PRO A 199 6.21 -7.91 8.58
CA PRO A 199 7.27 -7.68 9.56
C PRO A 199 8.05 -8.96 9.93
N GLU A 200 7.43 -10.13 9.94
CA GLU A 200 8.13 -11.41 10.13
C GLU A 200 9.13 -11.68 9.00
N ALA A 201 8.77 -11.43 7.74
CA ALA A 201 9.65 -11.55 6.59
C ALA A 201 10.83 -10.56 6.64
N ALA A 202 10.58 -9.32 7.07
CA ALA A 202 11.62 -8.31 7.27
C ALA A 202 12.59 -8.72 8.39
N GLU A 203 12.06 -9.14 9.54
CA GLU A 203 12.83 -9.56 10.70
C GLU A 203 13.70 -10.80 10.40
N ALA A 204 13.20 -11.72 9.57
CA ALA A 204 13.94 -12.89 9.06
C ALA A 204 14.93 -12.53 7.93
N GLY A 205 14.93 -11.29 7.44
CA GLY A 205 15.80 -10.85 6.35
C GLY A 205 15.48 -11.52 5.00
N LEU A 206 14.23 -11.92 4.78
CA LEU A 206 13.76 -12.52 3.53
C LEU A 206 13.52 -11.48 2.44
N THR A 207 13.15 -10.28 2.84
CA THR A 207 12.99 -9.08 2.01
C THR A 207 13.47 -7.85 2.76
N CYS A 208 13.96 -6.85 2.05
CA CYS A 208 14.31 -5.53 2.58
C CYS A 208 13.73 -4.39 1.74
N ALA A 209 13.11 -4.72 0.60
CA ALA A 209 12.47 -3.72 -0.25
C ALA A 209 11.07 -4.17 -0.67
N GLY A 210 10.17 -3.20 -0.69
CA GLY A 210 8.78 -3.43 -1.05
C GLY A 210 7.93 -2.18 -0.92
N LYS A 211 6.66 -2.33 -1.27
CA LYS A 211 5.66 -1.25 -1.22
C LYS A 211 4.25 -1.83 -1.26
N ASP A 212 3.28 -1.15 -0.63
CA ASP A 212 1.87 -1.46 -0.82
C ASP A 212 1.41 -1.18 -2.25
N VAL A 213 0.43 -1.95 -2.74
CA VAL A 213 -0.17 -1.71 -4.06
C VAL A 213 -1.21 -0.61 -3.93
N SER A 214 -0.78 0.64 -4.17
CA SER A 214 -1.58 1.85 -4.01
C SER A 214 -2.47 2.16 -5.23
N MET A 215 -3.04 3.37 -5.31
CA MET A 215 -3.98 3.82 -6.35
C MET A 215 -3.48 3.67 -7.79
N ALA A 216 -2.17 3.62 -8.02
CA ALA A 216 -1.58 3.39 -9.34
C ALA A 216 -1.51 1.90 -9.74
N GLY A 217 -1.98 0.99 -8.88
CA GLY A 217 -1.97 -0.45 -9.09
C GLY A 217 -0.56 -1.07 -9.07
N ILE A 218 -0.48 -2.34 -9.43
CA ILE A 218 0.77 -3.10 -9.53
C ILE A 218 1.79 -2.36 -10.40
N ALA A 219 1.36 -1.90 -11.59
CA ALA A 219 2.24 -1.26 -12.55
C ALA A 219 2.83 0.04 -12.01
N GLY A 220 2.00 0.92 -11.42
CA GLY A 220 2.49 2.18 -10.87
C GLY A 220 3.29 2.02 -9.58
N THR A 221 2.93 1.08 -8.75
CA THR A 221 3.70 0.75 -7.54
C THR A 221 5.10 0.23 -7.92
N LEU A 222 5.20 -0.61 -8.96
CA LEU A 222 6.50 -1.07 -9.45
C LEU A 222 7.36 0.09 -9.97
N VAL A 223 6.77 1.03 -10.72
CA VAL A 223 7.50 2.21 -11.20
C VAL A 223 8.06 3.00 -10.02
N MET A 224 7.25 3.28 -9.00
CA MET A 224 7.71 4.00 -7.81
C MET A 224 8.82 3.25 -7.06
N LEU A 225 8.68 1.94 -6.87
CA LEU A 225 9.68 1.11 -6.20
C LEU A 225 11.00 1.07 -6.97
N ALA A 226 10.94 0.95 -8.31
CA ALA A 226 12.11 0.95 -9.17
C ALA A 226 12.82 2.31 -9.20
N GLU A 227 12.07 3.42 -9.31
CA GLU A 227 12.60 4.79 -9.27
C GLU A 227 13.26 5.10 -7.93
N CYS A 228 12.60 4.78 -6.82
CA CYS A 228 13.16 4.98 -5.47
C CYS A 228 14.44 4.18 -5.24
N SER A 229 14.49 2.95 -5.76
CA SER A 229 15.67 2.07 -5.64
C SER A 229 16.76 2.37 -6.68
N GLY A 230 16.51 3.22 -7.68
CA GLY A 230 17.45 3.54 -8.74
C GLY A 230 17.75 2.37 -9.68
N VAL A 231 16.79 1.48 -9.92
CA VAL A 231 16.93 0.27 -10.74
C VAL A 231 15.89 0.20 -11.86
N GLY A 232 16.14 -0.61 -12.86
CA GLY A 232 15.12 -1.02 -13.82
C GLY A 232 14.30 -2.19 -13.29
N ALA A 233 13.11 -2.39 -13.87
CA ALA A 233 12.25 -3.50 -13.50
C ALA A 233 11.44 -4.01 -14.69
N TYR A 234 10.84 -5.20 -14.55
CA TYR A 234 9.92 -5.74 -15.54
C TYR A 234 8.80 -6.54 -14.86
N ILE A 235 7.64 -6.56 -15.51
CA ILE A 235 6.54 -7.46 -15.17
C ILE A 235 6.46 -8.53 -16.28
N ASP A 236 6.46 -9.78 -15.86
CA ASP A 236 6.06 -10.90 -16.71
C ASP A 236 4.53 -11.01 -16.64
N THR A 237 3.87 -10.54 -17.69
CA THR A 237 2.41 -10.50 -17.72
C THR A 237 1.78 -11.88 -17.60
N ASP A 238 2.44 -12.95 -18.05
CA ASP A 238 1.91 -14.32 -17.93
C ASP A 238 1.91 -14.82 -16.48
N SER A 239 2.83 -14.29 -15.67
CA SER A 239 2.93 -14.59 -14.25
C SER A 239 2.00 -13.77 -13.35
N VAL A 240 1.39 -12.67 -13.86
CA VAL A 240 0.43 -11.87 -13.07
C VAL A 240 -0.87 -12.67 -12.94
N PRO A 241 -1.39 -12.89 -11.72
CA PRO A 241 -2.64 -13.62 -11.53
C PRO A 241 -3.84 -12.77 -11.98
N VAL A 242 -4.92 -13.47 -12.34
CA VAL A 242 -6.26 -12.87 -12.45
C VAL A 242 -7.19 -13.71 -11.57
N PRO A 243 -8.04 -13.09 -10.74
CA PRO A 243 -8.91 -13.81 -9.83
C PRO A 243 -9.82 -14.80 -10.55
N GLY A 244 -10.12 -15.94 -9.92
CA GLY A 244 -11.00 -16.96 -10.47
C GLY A 244 -12.37 -16.40 -10.83
N GLY A 245 -12.91 -16.81 -11.99
CA GLY A 245 -14.18 -16.30 -12.52
C GLY A 245 -14.08 -15.04 -13.40
N TYR A 246 -12.89 -14.48 -13.54
CA TYR A 246 -12.62 -13.33 -14.42
C TYR A 246 -11.80 -13.77 -15.64
N ASP A 247 -12.22 -13.32 -16.82
CA ASP A 247 -11.49 -13.58 -18.08
C ASP A 247 -10.19 -12.79 -18.10
N ARG A 248 -9.07 -13.50 -18.28
CA ARG A 248 -7.73 -12.91 -18.27
C ARG A 248 -7.52 -11.85 -19.36
N GLU A 249 -8.04 -12.07 -20.58
CA GLU A 249 -7.86 -11.12 -21.68
C GLU A 249 -8.57 -9.78 -21.40
N VAL A 250 -9.64 -9.82 -20.62
CA VAL A 250 -10.42 -8.65 -20.24
C VAL A 250 -9.89 -7.99 -18.98
N TRP A 251 -9.45 -8.79 -17.99
CA TRP A 251 -9.21 -8.30 -16.63
C TRP A 251 -7.75 -8.08 -16.27
N LEU A 252 -6.78 -8.51 -17.09
CA LEU A 252 -5.36 -8.31 -16.80
C LEU A 252 -5.00 -6.82 -16.65
N GLU A 253 -5.38 -5.97 -17.60
CA GLU A 253 -5.10 -4.52 -17.52
C GLU A 253 -5.81 -3.86 -16.33
N PRO A 254 -7.13 -4.04 -16.11
CA PRO A 254 -7.78 -3.57 -14.89
C PRO A 254 -7.06 -4.02 -13.61
N PHE A 255 -6.62 -5.28 -13.54
CA PHE A 255 -5.94 -5.82 -12.37
C PHE A 255 -4.55 -5.20 -12.15
N LEU A 256 -3.79 -4.95 -13.21
CA LEU A 256 -2.51 -4.24 -13.14
C LEU A 256 -2.64 -2.79 -12.64
N ARG A 257 -3.82 -2.18 -12.79
CA ARG A 257 -4.13 -0.80 -12.40
C ARG A 257 -4.94 -0.69 -11.11
N ALA A 258 -5.37 -1.80 -10.53
CA ALA A 258 -6.24 -1.80 -9.37
C ALA A 258 -5.52 -1.39 -8.08
N PHE A 259 -6.20 -0.61 -7.26
CA PHE A 259 -5.89 -0.52 -5.84
C PHE A 259 -6.31 -1.81 -5.13
N PHE A 260 -5.46 -2.32 -4.25
CA PHE A 260 -5.73 -3.54 -3.49
C PHE A 260 -5.94 -3.22 -2.01
N SER A 261 -7.01 -3.72 -1.40
CA SER A 261 -7.18 -3.60 0.05
C SER A 261 -6.18 -4.45 0.86
N TYR A 262 -5.58 -5.44 0.22
CA TYR A 262 -4.44 -6.23 0.70
C TYR A 262 -3.58 -6.58 -0.51
N GLY A 263 -2.49 -5.90 -0.69
CA GLY A 263 -1.59 -6.15 -1.81
C GLY A 263 -0.25 -5.47 -1.60
N PHE A 264 0.84 -6.21 -1.83
CA PHE A 264 2.20 -5.74 -1.63
C PHE A 264 3.11 -6.25 -2.75
N LEU A 265 4.01 -5.39 -3.21
CA LEU A 265 5.14 -5.76 -4.03
C LEU A 265 6.37 -5.87 -3.15
N LEU A 266 7.06 -6.98 -3.23
CA LEU A 266 8.28 -7.23 -2.46
C LEU A 266 9.43 -7.55 -3.41
N SER A 267 10.64 -7.14 -3.05
CA SER A 267 11.89 -7.54 -3.68
C SER A 267 12.51 -8.66 -2.87
N ALA A 268 12.91 -9.75 -3.52
CA ALA A 268 13.57 -10.87 -2.86
C ALA A 268 14.67 -11.46 -3.73
N ARG A 269 15.79 -11.83 -3.11
CA ARG A 269 16.80 -12.62 -3.78
C ARG A 269 16.25 -13.99 -4.14
N GLU A 270 16.62 -14.52 -5.31
CA GLU A 270 16.11 -15.80 -5.83
C GLU A 270 16.23 -16.96 -4.82
N GLU A 271 17.35 -17.05 -4.11
CA GLU A 271 17.58 -18.10 -3.12
C GLU A 271 16.65 -18.02 -1.90
N LYS A 272 16.08 -16.81 -1.60
CA LYS A 272 15.15 -16.60 -0.48
C LYS A 272 13.68 -16.71 -0.88
N LEU A 273 13.39 -16.71 -2.18
CA LEU A 273 12.03 -16.71 -2.69
C LEU A 273 11.15 -17.83 -2.13
N PRO A 274 11.58 -19.11 -2.07
CA PRO A 274 10.75 -20.18 -1.52
C PRO A 274 10.42 -20.00 -0.03
N GLU A 275 11.35 -19.44 0.74
CA GLU A 275 11.15 -19.17 2.16
C GLU A 275 10.20 -17.99 2.38
N LEU A 276 10.33 -16.93 1.58
CA LEU A 276 9.46 -15.76 1.62
C LEU A 276 8.00 -16.11 1.30
N VAL A 277 7.74 -16.84 0.22
CA VAL A 277 6.36 -17.07 -0.26
C VAL A 277 5.60 -18.12 0.54
N ARG A 278 6.29 -19.12 1.08
CA ARG A 278 5.66 -20.26 1.76
C ARG A 278 4.69 -19.89 2.90
N PRO A 279 4.99 -18.93 3.81
CA PRO A 279 4.06 -18.54 4.87
C PRO A 279 2.77 -17.94 4.34
N PHE A 280 2.83 -17.13 3.29
CA PHE A 280 1.65 -16.53 2.65
C PHE A 280 0.78 -17.61 1.99
N LEU A 281 1.39 -18.51 1.22
CA LEU A 281 0.68 -19.63 0.58
C LEU A 281 0.01 -20.54 1.62
N ALA A 282 0.67 -20.80 2.75
CA ALA A 282 0.11 -21.59 3.84
C ALA A 282 -1.15 -20.98 4.47
N ARG A 283 -1.34 -19.66 4.31
CA ARG A 283 -2.56 -18.93 4.75
C ARG A 283 -3.60 -18.75 3.64
N GLY A 284 -3.39 -19.39 2.49
CA GLY A 284 -4.30 -19.28 1.33
C GLY A 284 -4.21 -17.97 0.58
N LEU A 285 -3.15 -17.18 0.80
CA LEU A 285 -2.87 -15.97 0.03
C LEU A 285 -2.15 -16.33 -1.27
N TYR A 286 -2.21 -15.42 -2.24
CA TYR A 286 -1.33 -15.49 -3.40
C TYR A 286 0.01 -14.83 -3.04
N ALA A 287 1.09 -15.54 -3.29
CA ALA A 287 2.44 -15.02 -3.21
C ALA A 287 3.29 -15.72 -4.27
N ALA A 288 3.72 -14.97 -5.29
CA ALA A 288 4.55 -15.52 -6.36
C ALA A 288 5.35 -14.40 -7.04
N ARG A 289 6.45 -14.81 -7.69
CA ARG A 289 7.18 -13.95 -8.61
C ARG A 289 6.31 -13.58 -9.79
N ILE A 290 6.25 -12.27 -10.09
CA ILE A 290 5.56 -11.71 -11.25
C ILE A 290 6.48 -10.90 -12.17
N GLY A 291 7.79 -10.93 -11.92
CA GLY A 291 8.79 -10.16 -12.65
C GLY A 291 10.12 -10.12 -11.93
N GLY A 292 10.87 -9.04 -12.11
CA GLY A 292 12.16 -8.86 -11.46
C GLY A 292 12.74 -7.47 -11.64
N PHE A 293 13.83 -7.23 -10.93
CA PHE A 293 14.64 -6.01 -11.00
C PHE A 293 15.92 -6.24 -11.81
N ARG A 294 16.40 -5.19 -12.48
CA ARG A 294 17.55 -5.25 -13.38
C ARG A 294 18.33 -3.94 -13.36
N ASP A 295 19.53 -3.97 -13.95
CA ASP A 295 20.29 -2.74 -14.20
C ASP A 295 19.54 -1.78 -15.12
N GLY A 296 19.78 -0.48 -14.92
CA GLY A 296 19.16 0.59 -15.71
C GLY A 296 18.00 1.26 -14.97
N SER A 297 17.21 2.04 -15.71
CA SER A 297 16.10 2.84 -15.14
C SER A 297 14.75 2.60 -15.85
N GLN A 298 14.67 1.59 -16.72
CA GLN A 298 13.45 1.31 -17.48
C GLN A 298 12.58 0.28 -16.76
N VAL A 299 11.28 0.57 -16.69
CA VAL A 299 10.25 -0.39 -16.30
C VAL A 299 9.52 -0.87 -17.55
N MET A 300 9.49 -2.20 -17.75
CA MET A 300 8.92 -2.87 -18.91
C MET A 300 7.83 -3.85 -18.53
#